data_cba7d81d96b36dbcdcc3920d53e8cb19
#
_entry.id   cba7d81d96b36dbcdcc3920d53e8cb19
#
_cell.length_a   1.000
_cell.length_b   1.000
_cell.length_c   1.000
_cell.angle_alpha   90.00
_cell.angle_beta   90.00
_cell.angle_gamma   90.00
#
_symmetry.space_group_name_H-M   'P 1'
#
loop_
_entity.id
_entity.type
_entity.pdbx_description
1 polymer ?
#
loop_
_entity_poly.entity_id
_entity_poly.type
_entity_poly.pdbx_seq_one_letter_code
_entity_poly.pdbx_strand_id
1 'polypeptide(L)'
;MNDSDSAPEITPELSAAAHKINVKKLEKAPYDHTGKHPGNLSFSYLLRLMINVGKSVIFRNFESDTIPPNIGGRISIATHINGLVDPSLMILTQKKRIISLGRHDLITGPIIGWWSRRNGAQPVLRKAEVEAGVTGRDFARKINDRSMLTIANCLAGGHGAVIMPEGKSHQDSKLHALRTGAARAALASAAIAKKRGKPAPVIQPTGLHWERHYWFRTKSYVEYIDPIEIKLVYDDDKSSRLEEGEWIEPPVSAVNELKQEMYLKLSPLTPGAPDWETYRAWKLIAHLKANHDEEPLTSLSQEVHATRRIRDEINENDKYLELIPYATDAAEILDSYDLDANCINQNQKLKNINLSTFFNAFIGIFLMTLSSIPAIIGSGIQSLLARYMAEGSDEGLDARTTYFFLAGMFSPVIFWPIISLILVLILGINFFSLQGILCFVLIIFVFYLSSLIFLLGYDHWSKFRKIVKISKFSKTPIGGEFEVLIEKLKTQLEPLK
;
A
#
# COMPACT_ATOMS: atom_id res chain seq x y z
N MET A 1 22.63 1.51 -17.98
CA MET A 1 22.36 0.75 -16.75
C MET A 1 22.21 -0.72 -17.14
N ASN A 2 23.10 -1.56 -16.67
CA ASN A 2 23.03 -3.01 -16.91
C ASN A 2 21.88 -3.63 -16.12
N ASP A 3 21.33 -4.74 -16.63
CA ASP A 3 20.33 -5.59 -15.92
C ASP A 3 20.81 -6.06 -14.51
N SER A 4 22.07 -5.74 -14.15
CA SER A 4 22.71 -6.11 -12.90
C SER A 4 22.25 -5.31 -11.66
N ASP A 5 21.56 -4.17 -11.84
CA ASP A 5 21.17 -3.29 -10.71
C ASP A 5 19.76 -3.59 -10.17
N SER A 6 18.95 -4.37 -10.89
CA SER A 6 17.67 -4.82 -10.38
C SER A 6 17.84 -6.05 -9.49
N ALA A 7 17.11 -6.10 -8.37
CA ALA A 7 17.01 -7.34 -7.61
C ALA A 7 16.44 -8.46 -8.50
N PRO A 8 16.80 -9.73 -8.26
CA PRO A 8 16.36 -10.84 -9.09
C PRO A 8 14.84 -10.97 -9.15
N GLU A 9 14.36 -11.66 -10.18
CA GLU A 9 12.93 -11.96 -10.31
C GLU A 9 12.45 -12.81 -9.15
N ILE A 10 11.42 -12.35 -8.43
CA ILE A 10 10.86 -13.09 -7.30
C ILE A 10 10.04 -14.27 -7.82
N THR A 11 10.41 -15.50 -7.43
CA THR A 11 9.57 -16.68 -7.62
C THR A 11 8.60 -16.80 -6.45
N PRO A 12 7.27 -16.69 -6.66
CA PRO A 12 6.32 -16.78 -5.58
C PRO A 12 6.29 -18.21 -5.00
N GLU A 13 6.44 -18.35 -3.69
CA GLU A 13 6.02 -19.55 -2.99
C GLU A 13 4.49 -19.66 -3.02
N LEU A 14 4.00 -20.88 -3.23
CA LEU A 14 2.55 -21.11 -3.29
C LEU A 14 2.01 -21.35 -1.88
N SER A 15 1.07 -20.50 -1.45
CA SER A 15 0.30 -20.75 -0.24
C SER A 15 -0.59 -22.00 -0.41
N ALA A 16 -1.00 -22.63 0.68
CA ALA A 16 -1.90 -23.79 0.66
C ALA A 16 -3.21 -23.54 -0.13
N ALA A 17 -3.69 -22.30 -0.14
CA ALA A 17 -4.86 -21.89 -0.91
C ALA A 17 -4.58 -21.85 -2.43
N ALA A 18 -3.37 -21.47 -2.83
CA ALA A 18 -2.97 -21.37 -4.24
C ALA A 18 -2.82 -22.73 -4.93
N HIS A 19 -2.68 -23.82 -4.16
CA HIS A 19 -2.71 -25.20 -4.70
C HIS A 19 -4.11 -25.68 -5.12
N LYS A 20 -5.17 -24.92 -4.79
CA LYS A 20 -6.57 -25.30 -5.09
C LYS A 20 -7.16 -24.39 -6.16
N ILE A 21 -7.35 -24.92 -7.36
CA ILE A 21 -7.97 -24.18 -8.47
C ILE A 21 -9.48 -24.43 -8.52
N ASN A 22 -10.25 -23.36 -8.55
CA ASN A 22 -11.67 -23.41 -8.81
C ASN A 22 -11.97 -23.01 -10.27
N VAL A 23 -11.83 -23.97 -11.17
CA VAL A 23 -12.01 -23.81 -12.63
C VAL A 23 -13.35 -23.11 -12.93
N LYS A 24 -14.47 -23.57 -12.34
CA LYS A 24 -15.81 -23.03 -12.59
C LYS A 24 -15.91 -21.53 -12.24
N LYS A 25 -15.29 -21.09 -11.15
CA LYS A 25 -15.30 -19.67 -10.76
C LYS A 25 -14.35 -18.84 -11.62
N LEU A 26 -13.24 -19.40 -12.07
CA LEU A 26 -12.30 -18.73 -12.97
C LEU A 26 -12.93 -18.51 -14.36
N GLU A 27 -13.60 -19.48 -14.92
CA GLU A 27 -14.29 -19.35 -16.19
C GLU A 27 -15.46 -18.35 -16.16
N LYS A 28 -16.07 -18.16 -14.98
CA LYS A 28 -17.17 -17.22 -14.72
C LYS A 28 -16.70 -15.90 -14.06
N ALA A 29 -15.40 -15.58 -14.11
CA ALA A 29 -14.93 -14.26 -13.67
C ALA A 29 -15.62 -13.15 -14.48
N PRO A 30 -15.66 -11.91 -13.96
CA PRO A 30 -16.36 -10.81 -14.62
C PRO A 30 -15.58 -10.29 -15.83
N TYR A 31 -15.49 -11.08 -16.89
CA TYR A 31 -14.88 -10.68 -18.15
C TYR A 31 -15.82 -9.75 -18.93
N ASP A 32 -15.24 -8.66 -19.45
CA ASP A 32 -15.98 -7.68 -20.28
C ASP A 32 -15.06 -7.11 -21.36
N HIS A 33 -15.47 -7.19 -22.60
CA HIS A 33 -14.69 -6.69 -23.75
C HIS A 33 -15.38 -5.48 -24.43
N THR A 34 -16.42 -4.91 -23.80
CA THR A 34 -17.17 -3.78 -24.36
C THR A 34 -16.56 -2.41 -24.04
N GLY A 35 -15.57 -2.37 -23.17
CA GLY A 35 -14.99 -1.12 -22.64
C GLY A 35 -15.74 -0.55 -21.43
N LYS A 36 -16.82 -1.21 -20.98
CA LYS A 36 -17.45 -0.91 -19.69
C LYS A 36 -16.60 -1.47 -18.54
N HIS A 37 -16.79 -0.91 -17.39
CA HIS A 37 -16.17 -1.48 -16.20
C HIS A 37 -16.91 -2.75 -15.77
N PRO A 38 -16.24 -3.91 -15.65
CA PRO A 38 -16.91 -5.21 -15.40
C PRO A 38 -17.52 -5.34 -14.01
N GLY A 39 -17.15 -4.45 -13.08
CA GLY A 39 -17.68 -4.43 -11.73
C GLY A 39 -18.96 -3.60 -11.59
N ASN A 40 -19.68 -3.81 -10.49
CA ASN A 40 -20.87 -3.04 -10.13
C ASN A 40 -20.50 -1.67 -9.53
N LEU A 41 -21.20 -0.60 -9.93
CA LEU A 41 -20.93 0.76 -9.50
C LEU A 41 -21.12 0.94 -7.98
N SER A 42 -22.21 0.44 -7.43
CA SER A 42 -22.49 0.55 -5.99
C SER A 42 -21.45 -0.17 -5.14
N PHE A 43 -20.97 -1.34 -5.60
CA PHE A 43 -19.87 -2.04 -4.92
C PHE A 43 -18.55 -1.29 -5.00
N SER A 44 -18.28 -0.53 -6.06
CA SER A 44 -17.10 0.29 -6.17
C SER A 44 -17.13 1.46 -5.16
N TYR A 45 -18.27 2.10 -4.94
CA TYR A 45 -18.42 3.12 -3.91
C TYR A 45 -18.31 2.53 -2.51
N LEU A 46 -18.97 1.40 -2.27
CA LEU A 46 -18.91 0.71 -0.99
C LEU A 46 -17.46 0.26 -0.66
N LEU A 47 -16.74 -0.28 -1.65
CA LEU A 47 -15.33 -0.64 -1.49
C LEU A 47 -14.48 0.58 -1.07
N ARG A 48 -14.67 1.74 -1.71
CA ARG A 48 -13.95 2.97 -1.33
C ARG A 48 -14.26 3.41 0.10
N LEU A 49 -15.52 3.32 0.52
CA LEU A 49 -15.91 3.60 1.89
C LEU A 49 -15.21 2.64 2.87
N MET A 50 -15.25 1.33 2.58
CA MET A 50 -14.58 0.31 3.38
C MET A 50 -13.07 0.54 3.47
N ILE A 51 -12.42 0.82 2.34
CA ILE A 51 -10.99 1.15 2.30
C ILE A 51 -10.69 2.38 3.15
N ASN A 52 -11.53 3.42 3.09
CA ASN A 52 -11.33 4.63 3.89
C ASN A 52 -11.44 4.35 5.41
N VAL A 53 -12.35 3.48 5.82
CA VAL A 53 -12.43 3.02 7.22
C VAL A 53 -11.18 2.22 7.59
N GLY A 54 -10.78 1.23 6.78
CA GLY A 54 -9.56 0.45 7.01
C GLY A 54 -8.31 1.32 7.09
N LYS A 55 -8.18 2.29 6.17
CA LYS A 55 -7.11 3.31 6.20
C LYS A 55 -7.09 4.06 7.53
N SER A 56 -8.24 4.51 8.02
CA SER A 56 -8.34 5.25 9.29
C SER A 56 -7.98 4.41 10.51
N VAL A 57 -8.10 3.08 10.42
CA VAL A 57 -7.69 2.14 11.46
C VAL A 57 -6.17 1.98 11.49
N ILE A 58 -5.52 1.75 10.35
CA ILE A 58 -4.09 1.40 10.32
C ILE A 58 -3.15 2.61 10.25
N PHE A 59 -3.62 3.77 9.80
CA PHE A 59 -2.79 4.98 9.70
C PHE A 59 -3.23 6.06 10.68
N ARG A 60 -2.24 6.65 11.37
CA ARG A 60 -2.44 7.88 12.15
C ARG A 60 -2.33 9.13 11.28
N ASN A 61 -1.55 9.07 10.20
CA ASN A 61 -1.44 10.10 9.19
C ASN A 61 -1.37 9.46 7.80
N PHE A 62 -2.08 10.04 6.85
CA PHE A 62 -2.09 9.63 5.45
C PHE A 62 -1.95 10.87 4.58
N GLU A 63 -0.89 10.92 3.82
CA GLU A 63 -0.57 11.98 2.87
C GLU A 63 -0.70 11.44 1.44
N SER A 64 -1.06 12.26 0.50
CA SER A 64 -1.08 11.92 -0.93
C SER A 64 -0.90 13.16 -1.77
N ASP A 65 -0.08 13.04 -2.79
CA ASP A 65 -0.03 14.06 -3.84
C ASP A 65 -1.34 14.10 -4.62
N THR A 66 -1.52 15.18 -5.36
CA THR A 66 -2.57 15.27 -6.37
C THR A 66 -2.14 14.46 -7.60
N ILE A 67 -2.93 13.47 -7.95
CA ILE A 67 -2.65 12.64 -9.14
C ILE A 67 -2.70 13.50 -10.41
N PRO A 68 -1.71 13.42 -11.32
CA PRO A 68 -1.72 14.15 -12.58
C PRO A 68 -3.00 13.91 -13.39
N PRO A 69 -3.59 14.96 -13.98
CA PRO A 69 -4.84 14.82 -14.73
C PRO A 69 -4.64 13.91 -15.97
N ASN A 70 -5.62 13.05 -16.23
CA ASN A 70 -5.69 12.26 -17.46
C ASN A 70 -7.15 11.94 -17.82
N ILE A 71 -7.53 12.22 -19.07
CA ILE A 71 -8.88 11.94 -19.60
C ILE A 71 -9.03 10.46 -19.95
N GLY A 72 -8.02 9.86 -20.61
CA GLY A 72 -7.98 8.44 -20.98
C GLY A 72 -7.91 7.49 -19.78
N GLY A 73 -7.82 6.20 -20.06
CA GLY A 73 -7.61 5.19 -19.01
C GLY A 73 -6.27 5.36 -18.30
N ARG A 74 -6.13 4.71 -17.14
CA ARG A 74 -4.90 4.81 -16.33
C ARG A 74 -4.53 3.48 -15.73
N ILE A 75 -3.32 2.99 -16.01
CA ILE A 75 -2.72 1.87 -15.29
C ILE A 75 -1.82 2.44 -14.22
N SER A 76 -2.16 2.28 -12.95
CA SER A 76 -1.29 2.64 -11.85
C SER A 76 -0.42 1.45 -11.47
N ILE A 77 0.88 1.69 -11.39
CA ILE A 77 1.90 0.72 -11.01
C ILE A 77 2.65 1.20 -9.78
N ALA A 78 3.00 0.28 -8.89
CA ALA A 78 3.77 0.56 -7.67
C ALA A 78 4.59 -0.67 -7.27
N THR A 79 5.62 -0.46 -6.43
CA THR A 79 6.28 -1.53 -5.68
C THR A 79 5.31 -2.17 -4.69
N HIS A 80 5.45 -3.47 -4.45
CA HIS A 80 4.51 -4.24 -3.64
C HIS A 80 5.13 -4.73 -2.33
N ILE A 81 4.95 -3.96 -1.25
CA ILE A 81 5.56 -4.22 0.07
C ILE A 81 4.51 -4.61 1.12
N ASN A 82 3.26 -4.17 0.98
CA ASN A 82 2.26 -4.25 2.05
C ASN A 82 0.93 -4.88 1.59
N GLY A 83 0.99 -6.09 1.09
CA GLY A 83 -0.16 -6.95 0.78
C GLY A 83 -1.35 -6.22 0.15
N LEU A 84 -2.56 -6.40 0.69
CA LEU A 84 -3.77 -5.75 0.17
C LEU A 84 -3.86 -4.24 0.46
N VAL A 85 -2.99 -3.71 1.32
CA VAL A 85 -2.99 -2.28 1.63
C VAL A 85 -2.53 -1.46 0.43
N ASP A 86 -1.47 -1.87 -0.26
CA ASP A 86 -0.89 -1.17 -1.40
C ASP A 86 -1.93 -0.88 -2.51
N PRO A 87 -2.58 -1.89 -3.11
CA PRO A 87 -3.57 -1.64 -4.15
C PRO A 87 -4.78 -0.86 -3.60
N SER A 88 -5.12 -1.01 -2.33
CA SER A 88 -6.24 -0.30 -1.72
C SER A 88 -5.97 1.21 -1.62
N LEU A 89 -4.77 1.63 -1.25
CA LEU A 89 -4.41 3.04 -1.24
C LEU A 89 -4.44 3.64 -2.65
N MET A 90 -3.94 2.90 -3.64
CA MET A 90 -4.01 3.34 -5.04
C MET A 90 -5.46 3.46 -5.56
N ILE A 91 -6.39 2.61 -5.08
CA ILE A 91 -7.82 2.73 -5.37
C ILE A 91 -8.42 3.97 -4.70
N LEU A 92 -8.02 4.28 -3.48
CA LEU A 92 -8.57 5.38 -2.69
C LEU A 92 -8.19 6.75 -3.24
N THR A 93 -6.94 6.91 -3.68
CA THR A 93 -6.38 8.20 -4.13
C THR A 93 -6.76 8.57 -5.57
N GLN A 94 -7.43 7.68 -6.30
CA GLN A 94 -7.86 7.92 -7.68
C GLN A 94 -9.38 8.09 -7.80
N LYS A 95 -9.83 9.00 -8.67
CA LYS A 95 -11.26 9.21 -8.92
C LYS A 95 -11.87 8.16 -9.86
N LYS A 96 -11.07 7.60 -10.79
CA LYS A 96 -11.53 6.59 -11.75
C LYS A 96 -11.95 5.31 -11.06
N ARG A 97 -12.93 4.59 -11.63
CA ARG A 97 -13.23 3.23 -11.20
C ARG A 97 -12.07 2.32 -11.60
N ILE A 98 -11.64 1.51 -10.65
CA ILE A 98 -10.42 0.71 -10.77
C ILE A 98 -10.78 -0.76 -10.94
N ILE A 99 -10.22 -1.38 -11.99
CA ILE A 99 -10.14 -2.82 -12.13
C ILE A 99 -8.79 -3.28 -11.55
N SER A 100 -8.76 -4.41 -10.85
CA SER A 100 -7.54 -4.99 -10.29
C SER A 100 -7.23 -6.35 -10.90
N LEU A 101 -5.96 -6.70 -10.94
CA LEU A 101 -5.47 -8.04 -11.24
C LEU A 101 -5.08 -8.71 -9.92
N GLY A 102 -5.62 -9.89 -9.64
CA GLY A 102 -5.36 -10.58 -8.38
C GLY A 102 -5.12 -12.07 -8.56
N ARG A 103 -4.45 -12.68 -7.58
CA ARG A 103 -4.22 -14.13 -7.52
C ARG A 103 -5.55 -14.89 -7.65
N HIS A 104 -5.53 -15.99 -8.37
CA HIS A 104 -6.71 -16.79 -8.64
C HIS A 104 -7.45 -17.25 -7.37
N ASP A 105 -6.72 -17.63 -6.31
CA ASP A 105 -7.26 -18.07 -5.02
C ASP A 105 -7.99 -16.95 -4.28
N LEU A 106 -7.46 -15.72 -4.29
CA LEU A 106 -8.14 -14.54 -3.73
C LEU A 106 -9.43 -14.23 -4.50
N ILE A 107 -9.40 -14.29 -5.84
CA ILE A 107 -10.57 -13.99 -6.70
C ILE A 107 -11.65 -15.09 -6.60
N THR A 108 -11.28 -16.33 -6.33
CA THR A 108 -12.21 -17.44 -6.21
C THR A 108 -12.65 -17.76 -4.78
N GLY A 109 -12.00 -17.15 -3.77
CA GLY A 109 -12.29 -17.30 -2.36
C GLY A 109 -13.74 -16.96 -1.98
N PRO A 110 -14.23 -17.41 -0.81
CA PRO A 110 -15.64 -17.24 -0.44
C PRO A 110 -15.99 -15.76 -0.14
N ILE A 111 -15.25 -15.07 0.69
CA ILE A 111 -15.56 -13.70 1.13
C ILE A 111 -14.85 -12.69 0.24
N ILE A 112 -13.51 -12.67 0.28
CA ILE A 112 -12.70 -11.70 -0.49
C ILE A 112 -12.97 -11.84 -1.98
N GLY A 113 -13.03 -13.05 -2.51
CA GLY A 113 -13.31 -13.28 -3.92
C GLY A 113 -14.74 -12.92 -4.33
N TRP A 114 -15.72 -13.05 -3.44
CA TRP A 114 -17.10 -12.58 -3.70
C TRP A 114 -17.13 -11.05 -3.90
N TRP A 115 -16.43 -10.30 -3.01
CA TRP A 115 -16.30 -8.85 -3.11
C TRP A 115 -15.46 -8.43 -4.33
N SER A 116 -14.33 -9.08 -4.56
CA SER A 116 -13.40 -8.78 -5.65
C SER A 116 -14.07 -8.91 -7.01
N ARG A 117 -14.80 -10.01 -7.25
CA ARG A 117 -15.53 -10.21 -8.52
C ARG A 117 -16.62 -9.16 -8.75
N ARG A 118 -17.31 -8.69 -7.69
CA ARG A 118 -18.31 -7.60 -7.81
C ARG A 118 -17.68 -6.25 -8.10
N ASN A 119 -16.42 -6.08 -7.74
CA ASN A 119 -15.61 -4.91 -8.09
C ASN A 119 -14.88 -5.08 -9.44
N GLY A 120 -15.09 -6.18 -10.16
CA GLY A 120 -14.54 -6.41 -11.48
C GLY A 120 -13.12 -6.97 -11.49
N ALA A 121 -12.56 -7.37 -10.35
CA ALA A 121 -11.20 -7.90 -10.26
C ALA A 121 -11.02 -9.13 -11.17
N GLN A 122 -9.89 -9.16 -11.89
CA GLN A 122 -9.54 -10.20 -12.85
C GLN A 122 -8.57 -11.20 -12.25
N PRO A 123 -8.76 -12.50 -12.48
CA PRO A 123 -7.84 -13.53 -12.00
C PRO A 123 -6.55 -13.58 -12.84
N VAL A 124 -5.44 -13.92 -12.17
CA VAL A 124 -4.18 -14.29 -12.83
C VAL A 124 -3.72 -15.66 -12.30
N LEU A 125 -3.28 -16.50 -13.24
CA LEU A 125 -2.56 -17.73 -12.98
C LEU A 125 -1.09 -17.50 -13.31
N ARG A 126 -0.23 -17.55 -12.28
CA ARG A 126 1.19 -17.21 -12.40
C ARG A 126 1.99 -18.42 -12.91
N LYS A 127 3.21 -18.17 -13.33
CA LYS A 127 4.14 -19.22 -13.78
C LYS A 127 4.35 -20.29 -12.69
N ALA A 128 4.40 -19.88 -11.42
CA ALA A 128 4.56 -20.76 -10.28
C ALA A 128 3.45 -21.83 -10.15
N GLU A 129 2.16 -21.46 -10.41
CA GLU A 129 1.06 -22.44 -10.40
C GLU A 129 1.18 -23.45 -11.55
N VAL A 130 1.72 -23.04 -12.69
CA VAL A 130 1.97 -23.95 -13.83
C VAL A 130 3.16 -24.87 -13.55
N GLU A 131 4.26 -24.33 -13.02
CA GLU A 131 5.47 -25.09 -12.69
C GLU A 131 5.26 -26.10 -11.55
N ALA A 132 4.42 -25.73 -10.57
CA ALA A 132 4.01 -26.63 -9.50
C ALA A 132 2.95 -27.67 -9.94
N GLY A 133 2.56 -27.70 -11.21
CA GLY A 133 1.56 -28.66 -11.71
C GLY A 133 0.12 -28.42 -11.21
N VAL A 134 -0.15 -27.27 -10.63
CA VAL A 134 -1.49 -26.92 -10.11
C VAL A 134 -2.48 -26.68 -11.25
N THR A 135 -1.97 -26.22 -12.43
CA THR A 135 -2.76 -26.00 -13.65
C THR A 135 -1.95 -26.28 -14.91
N GLY A 136 -2.65 -26.65 -16.00
CA GLY A 136 -2.03 -26.77 -17.33
C GLY A 136 -1.74 -25.39 -17.96
N ARG A 137 -0.70 -25.34 -18.79
CA ARG A 137 -0.26 -24.11 -19.49
C ARG A 137 -1.38 -23.48 -20.34
N ASP A 138 -2.12 -24.29 -21.09
CA ASP A 138 -3.17 -23.81 -22.00
C ASP A 138 -4.33 -23.19 -21.24
N PHE A 139 -4.73 -23.80 -20.11
CA PHE A 139 -5.77 -23.24 -19.27
C PHE A 139 -5.32 -21.94 -18.62
N ALA A 140 -4.09 -21.89 -18.09
CA ALA A 140 -3.52 -20.68 -17.52
C ALA A 140 -3.46 -19.54 -18.54
N ARG A 141 -3.00 -19.84 -19.76
CA ARG A 141 -2.95 -18.89 -20.89
C ARG A 141 -4.36 -18.37 -21.22
N LYS A 142 -5.34 -19.25 -21.42
CA LYS A 142 -6.73 -18.90 -21.70
C LYS A 142 -7.31 -17.92 -20.69
N ILE A 143 -7.12 -18.18 -19.38
CA ILE A 143 -7.61 -17.31 -18.30
C ILE A 143 -6.87 -15.97 -18.31
N ASN A 144 -5.55 -15.99 -18.44
CA ASN A 144 -4.73 -14.77 -18.43
C ASN A 144 -5.05 -13.88 -19.63
N ASP A 145 -5.20 -14.43 -20.82
CA ASP A 145 -5.52 -13.67 -22.05
C ASP A 145 -6.88 -12.98 -21.93
N ARG A 146 -7.90 -13.68 -21.38
CA ARG A 146 -9.23 -13.09 -21.10
C ARG A 146 -9.14 -11.97 -20.07
N SER A 147 -8.35 -12.14 -19.03
CA SER A 147 -8.14 -11.12 -18.00
C SER A 147 -7.42 -9.90 -18.56
N MET A 148 -6.36 -10.09 -19.37
CA MET A 148 -5.63 -9.00 -20.00
C MET A 148 -6.50 -8.23 -20.99
N LEU A 149 -7.28 -8.94 -21.81
CA LEU A 149 -8.22 -8.32 -22.75
C LEU A 149 -9.29 -7.50 -22.03
N THR A 150 -9.84 -8.02 -20.92
CA THR A 150 -10.80 -7.28 -20.10
C THR A 150 -10.19 -5.99 -19.53
N ILE A 151 -8.95 -6.07 -18.99
CA ILE A 151 -8.23 -4.89 -18.47
C ILE A 151 -7.98 -3.89 -19.60
N ALA A 152 -7.48 -4.35 -20.77
CA ALA A 152 -7.20 -3.48 -21.92
C ALA A 152 -8.47 -2.75 -22.41
N ASN A 153 -9.59 -3.44 -22.51
CA ASN A 153 -10.88 -2.86 -22.88
C ASN A 153 -11.39 -1.85 -21.83
N CYS A 154 -11.29 -2.18 -20.54
CA CYS A 154 -11.68 -1.32 -19.45
C CYS A 154 -10.88 0.01 -19.46
N LEU A 155 -9.59 -0.08 -19.69
CA LEU A 155 -8.69 1.08 -19.87
C LEU A 155 -9.05 1.91 -21.10
N ALA A 156 -9.25 1.27 -22.25
CA ALA A 156 -9.69 1.94 -23.48
C ALA A 156 -11.04 2.66 -23.28
N GLY A 157 -11.88 2.16 -22.37
CA GLY A 157 -13.13 2.80 -21.95
C GLY A 157 -12.96 3.98 -20.99
N GLY A 158 -11.72 4.35 -20.60
CA GLY A 158 -11.43 5.50 -19.73
C GLY A 158 -11.36 5.18 -18.24
N HIS A 159 -11.45 3.90 -17.84
CA HIS A 159 -11.36 3.46 -16.46
C HIS A 159 -9.90 3.31 -15.99
N GLY A 160 -9.70 3.01 -14.70
CA GLY A 160 -8.37 2.75 -14.14
C GLY A 160 -8.09 1.26 -13.96
N ALA A 161 -6.81 0.90 -13.90
CA ALA A 161 -6.34 -0.40 -13.41
C ALA A 161 -5.23 -0.22 -12.38
N VAL A 162 -5.13 -1.16 -11.45
CA VAL A 162 -4.00 -1.27 -10.51
C VAL A 162 -3.33 -2.61 -10.76
N ILE A 163 -2.04 -2.55 -11.08
CA ILE A 163 -1.19 -3.71 -11.34
C ILE A 163 0.12 -3.54 -10.59
N MET A 164 0.46 -4.53 -9.76
CA MET A 164 1.75 -4.62 -9.09
C MET A 164 2.72 -5.38 -10.04
N PRO A 165 3.63 -4.67 -10.73
CA PRO A 165 4.36 -5.25 -11.86
C PRO A 165 5.42 -6.27 -11.43
N GLU A 166 5.81 -6.33 -10.17
CA GLU A 166 6.73 -7.34 -9.63
C GLU A 166 6.08 -8.71 -9.48
N GLY A 167 4.74 -8.76 -9.39
CA GLY A 167 3.95 -10.00 -9.37
C GLY A 167 3.86 -10.71 -8.02
N LYS A 168 4.56 -10.25 -7.00
CA LYS A 168 4.49 -10.69 -5.59
C LYS A 168 4.86 -9.55 -4.66
N SER A 169 4.28 -9.51 -3.44
CA SER A 169 4.77 -8.68 -2.34
C SER A 169 6.11 -9.21 -1.81
N HIS A 170 6.97 -8.30 -1.34
CA HIS A 170 8.30 -8.60 -0.79
C HIS A 170 8.68 -7.62 0.31
N GLN A 171 9.80 -7.90 1.00
CA GLN A 171 10.30 -7.06 2.10
C GLN A 171 11.62 -6.35 1.75
N ASP A 172 12.00 -6.31 0.49
CA ASP A 172 13.26 -5.73 0.07
C ASP A 172 13.15 -4.22 -0.13
N SER A 173 14.23 -3.51 0.07
CA SER A 173 14.36 -2.06 -0.11
C SER A 173 14.55 -1.63 -1.58
N LYS A 174 14.67 -2.60 -2.49
CA LYS A 174 14.89 -2.40 -3.94
C LYS A 174 13.68 -2.84 -4.75
N LEU A 175 13.53 -2.22 -5.93
CA LEU A 175 12.59 -2.67 -6.95
C LEU A 175 13.11 -3.96 -7.59
N HIS A 176 12.25 -4.97 -7.65
CA HIS A 176 12.55 -6.21 -8.36
C HIS A 176 12.26 -6.11 -9.86
N ALA A 177 12.73 -7.11 -10.61
CA ALA A 177 12.47 -7.20 -12.04
C ALA A 177 10.98 -7.22 -12.35
N LEU A 178 10.54 -6.34 -13.25
CA LEU A 178 9.13 -6.20 -13.58
C LEU A 178 8.65 -7.32 -14.51
N ARG A 179 7.44 -7.80 -14.28
CA ARG A 179 6.68 -8.69 -15.17
C ARG A 179 6.10 -7.90 -16.35
N THR A 180 5.85 -8.57 -17.45
CA THR A 180 5.36 -7.95 -18.68
C THR A 180 3.87 -7.61 -18.70
N GLY A 181 3.08 -8.08 -17.74
CA GLY A 181 1.62 -8.00 -17.76
C GLY A 181 1.08 -6.57 -17.87
N ALA A 182 1.63 -5.62 -17.10
CA ALA A 182 1.21 -4.22 -17.17
C ALA A 182 1.53 -3.59 -18.54
N ALA A 183 2.72 -3.81 -19.08
CA ALA A 183 3.11 -3.30 -20.39
C ALA A 183 2.23 -3.90 -21.51
N ARG A 184 1.97 -5.21 -21.48
CA ARG A 184 1.10 -5.88 -22.47
C ARG A 184 -0.33 -5.32 -22.45
N ALA A 185 -0.93 -5.16 -21.27
CA ALA A 185 -2.26 -4.57 -21.13
C ALA A 185 -2.29 -3.11 -21.60
N ALA A 186 -1.25 -2.34 -21.30
CA ALA A 186 -1.11 -0.95 -21.70
C ALA A 186 -1.09 -0.80 -23.23
N LEU A 187 -0.19 -1.53 -23.92
CA LEU A 187 -0.06 -1.49 -25.37
C LEU A 187 -1.36 -1.89 -26.08
N ALA A 188 -2.01 -2.97 -25.64
CA ALA A 188 -3.30 -3.39 -26.17
C ALA A 188 -4.39 -2.34 -25.94
N SER A 189 -4.43 -1.72 -24.76
CA SER A 189 -5.42 -0.70 -24.43
C SER A 189 -5.31 0.57 -25.29
N ALA A 190 -4.08 0.98 -25.63
CA ALA A 190 -3.84 2.11 -26.52
C ALA A 190 -4.36 1.85 -27.94
N ALA A 191 -4.14 0.64 -28.48
CA ALA A 191 -4.65 0.24 -29.79
C ALA A 191 -6.19 0.23 -29.82
N ILE A 192 -6.84 -0.38 -28.81
CA ILE A 192 -8.30 -0.42 -28.68
C ILE A 192 -8.87 1.01 -28.53
N ALA A 193 -8.25 1.86 -27.70
CA ALA A 193 -8.69 3.23 -27.51
C ALA A 193 -8.64 4.03 -28.82
N LYS A 194 -7.56 3.90 -29.59
CA LYS A 194 -7.43 4.53 -30.92
C LYS A 194 -8.54 4.10 -31.85
N LYS A 195 -8.82 2.80 -31.97
CA LYS A 195 -9.91 2.27 -32.82
C LYS A 195 -11.27 2.82 -32.44
N ARG A 196 -11.52 3.01 -31.15
CA ARG A 196 -12.78 3.56 -30.63
C ARG A 196 -12.84 5.09 -30.62
N GLY A 197 -11.82 5.78 -31.15
CA GLY A 197 -11.74 7.25 -31.09
C GLY A 197 -11.76 7.81 -29.65
N LYS A 198 -11.21 7.06 -28.70
CA LYS A 198 -11.14 7.44 -27.28
C LYS A 198 -9.74 7.99 -26.94
N PRO A 199 -9.64 8.85 -25.90
CA PRO A 199 -8.36 9.33 -25.40
C PRO A 199 -7.44 8.17 -25.02
N ALA A 200 -6.15 8.31 -25.36
CA ALA A 200 -5.14 7.31 -25.05
C ALA A 200 -5.03 7.07 -23.52
N PRO A 201 -4.92 5.81 -23.08
CA PRO A 201 -4.57 5.51 -21.70
C PRO A 201 -3.10 5.83 -21.43
N VAL A 202 -2.75 5.93 -20.13
CA VAL A 202 -1.38 6.18 -19.64
C VAL A 202 -0.99 5.19 -18.56
N ILE A 203 0.32 5.02 -18.32
CA ILE A 203 0.82 4.32 -17.13
C ILE A 203 1.21 5.37 -16.10
N GLN A 204 0.73 5.19 -14.87
CA GLN A 204 0.99 6.06 -13.74
C GLN A 204 1.92 5.37 -12.74
N PRO A 205 3.22 5.70 -12.73
CA PRO A 205 4.10 5.27 -11.65
C PRO A 205 3.68 5.92 -10.34
N THR A 206 3.65 5.15 -9.27
CA THR A 206 3.17 5.56 -7.95
C THR A 206 4.15 5.10 -6.89
N GLY A 207 4.64 6.04 -6.08
CA GLY A 207 5.43 5.74 -4.88
C GLY A 207 4.50 5.44 -3.70
N LEU A 208 4.73 4.34 -3.01
CA LEU A 208 4.05 4.00 -1.77
C LEU A 208 5.08 4.02 -0.64
N HIS A 209 4.90 4.94 0.29
CA HIS A 209 5.87 5.19 1.35
C HIS A 209 5.24 5.02 2.73
N TRP A 210 6.05 4.49 3.66
CA TRP A 210 5.65 4.16 5.02
C TRP A 210 6.70 4.64 6.01
N GLU A 211 6.27 5.12 7.17
CA GLU A 211 7.22 5.31 8.28
C GLU A 211 7.82 3.95 8.68
N ARG A 212 6.93 2.94 8.91
CA ARG A 212 7.22 1.50 8.97
C ARG A 212 5.98 0.74 8.52
N HIS A 213 6.07 -0.04 7.45
CA HIS A 213 4.92 -0.68 6.81
C HIS A 213 4.19 -1.71 7.69
N TYR A 214 4.88 -2.35 8.63
CA TYR A 214 4.33 -3.37 9.53
C TYR A 214 3.84 -2.84 10.89
N TRP A 215 3.95 -1.52 11.15
CA TRP A 215 3.45 -0.93 12.39
C TRP A 215 1.96 -0.60 12.31
N PHE A 216 1.25 -0.90 13.39
CA PHE A 216 -0.09 -0.39 13.60
C PHE A 216 -0.04 1.11 13.91
N ARG A 217 -0.94 1.90 13.33
CA ARG A 217 -0.97 3.36 13.42
C ARG A 217 0.31 4.03 12.91
N THR A 218 0.84 3.53 11.80
CA THR A 218 1.97 4.13 11.09
C THR A 218 1.56 5.37 10.29
N LYS A 219 2.53 6.07 9.67
CA LYS A 219 2.27 7.11 8.66
C LYS A 219 2.43 6.49 7.27
N SER A 220 1.67 7.01 6.30
CA SER A 220 1.77 6.62 4.90
C SER A 220 1.70 7.84 3.98
N TYR A 221 2.43 7.78 2.85
CA TYR A 221 2.42 8.78 1.82
C TYR A 221 2.35 8.13 0.44
N VAL A 222 1.44 8.62 -0.41
CA VAL A 222 1.29 8.21 -1.80
C VAL A 222 1.81 9.30 -2.71
N GLU A 223 2.87 9.00 -3.43
CA GLU A 223 3.55 9.91 -4.34
C GLU A 223 3.14 9.66 -5.79
N TYR A 224 2.91 10.72 -6.54
CA TYR A 224 2.63 10.66 -7.97
C TYR A 224 3.66 11.48 -8.74
N ILE A 225 4.19 10.89 -9.83
CA ILE A 225 5.02 11.59 -10.81
C ILE A 225 4.28 11.63 -12.16
N ASP A 226 4.87 12.28 -13.15
CA ASP A 226 4.30 12.34 -14.49
C ASP A 226 4.08 10.96 -15.09
N PRO A 227 2.91 10.75 -15.73
CA PRO A 227 2.57 9.46 -16.31
C PRO A 227 3.44 9.16 -17.54
N ILE A 228 3.58 7.88 -17.86
CA ILE A 228 4.21 7.38 -19.06
C ILE A 228 3.16 7.31 -20.17
N GLU A 229 3.45 7.93 -21.32
CA GLU A 229 2.64 7.82 -22.52
C GLU A 229 2.86 6.47 -23.21
N ILE A 230 1.79 5.90 -23.79
CA ILE A 230 1.84 4.59 -24.40
C ILE A 230 1.93 4.74 -25.93
N LYS A 231 3.01 4.25 -26.53
CA LYS A 231 3.20 4.21 -27.99
C LYS A 231 2.23 3.23 -28.65
N LEU A 232 1.77 3.58 -29.84
CA LEU A 232 0.97 2.69 -30.68
C LEU A 232 1.90 1.74 -31.45
N VAL A 233 1.71 0.44 -31.27
CA VAL A 233 2.60 -0.60 -31.81
C VAL A 233 1.87 -1.65 -32.66
N TYR A 234 0.55 -1.62 -32.67
CA TYR A 234 -0.25 -2.50 -33.50
C TYR A 234 -0.62 -1.85 -34.81
N ASP A 235 -0.58 -2.63 -35.90
CA ASP A 235 -1.18 -2.26 -37.16
C ASP A 235 -2.72 -2.22 -37.07
N ASP A 236 -3.36 -1.79 -38.14
CA ASP A 236 -4.80 -1.57 -38.16
C ASP A 236 -5.60 -2.88 -38.07
N ASP A 237 -5.12 -3.96 -38.74
CA ASP A 237 -5.74 -5.30 -38.65
C ASP A 237 -5.72 -5.86 -37.25
N LYS A 238 -4.55 -5.91 -36.62
CA LYS A 238 -4.41 -6.40 -35.23
C LYS A 238 -5.20 -5.55 -34.21
N SER A 239 -5.26 -4.24 -34.45
CA SER A 239 -6.05 -3.35 -33.61
C SER A 239 -7.55 -3.63 -33.71
N SER A 240 -8.05 -3.98 -34.90
CA SER A 240 -9.45 -4.38 -35.12
C SER A 240 -9.77 -5.70 -34.42
N ARG A 241 -8.92 -6.70 -34.58
CA ARG A 241 -9.09 -8.00 -33.91
C ARG A 241 -9.07 -7.88 -32.38
N LEU A 242 -8.18 -7.03 -31.82
CA LEU A 242 -8.19 -6.72 -30.38
C LEU A 242 -9.52 -6.10 -29.94
N GLU A 243 -10.07 -5.16 -30.73
CA GLU A 243 -11.36 -4.53 -30.44
C GLU A 243 -12.52 -5.52 -30.50
N GLU A 244 -12.47 -6.46 -31.45
CA GLU A 244 -13.47 -7.54 -31.63
C GLU A 244 -13.41 -8.60 -30.52
N GLY A 245 -12.41 -8.53 -29.64
CA GLY A 245 -12.33 -9.41 -28.46
C GLY A 245 -11.34 -10.56 -28.60
N GLU A 246 -10.42 -10.51 -29.58
CA GLU A 246 -9.33 -11.46 -29.74
C GLU A 246 -8.07 -10.93 -29.05
N TRP A 247 -7.44 -11.71 -28.18
CA TRP A 247 -6.16 -11.31 -27.60
C TRP A 247 -5.02 -11.50 -28.61
N ILE A 248 -4.37 -10.40 -28.95
CA ILE A 248 -3.19 -10.38 -29.83
C ILE A 248 -2.00 -9.92 -28.99
N GLU A 249 -0.95 -10.73 -28.96
CA GLU A 249 0.28 -10.37 -28.25
C GLU A 249 0.95 -9.15 -28.89
N PRO A 250 1.37 -8.16 -28.09
CA PRO A 250 2.15 -7.03 -28.60
C PRO A 250 3.56 -7.50 -29.02
N PRO A 251 4.25 -6.73 -29.89
CA PRO A 251 5.64 -7.02 -30.24
C PRO A 251 6.52 -7.08 -29.00
N VAL A 252 7.37 -8.11 -28.90
CA VAL A 252 8.24 -8.35 -27.73
C VAL A 252 9.18 -7.16 -27.47
N SER A 253 9.70 -6.53 -28.53
CA SER A 253 10.54 -5.33 -28.43
C SER A 253 9.81 -4.18 -27.74
N ALA A 254 8.56 -3.90 -28.14
CA ALA A 254 7.75 -2.84 -27.56
C ALA A 254 7.38 -3.12 -26.08
N VAL A 255 7.14 -4.38 -25.74
CA VAL A 255 6.90 -4.80 -24.35
C VAL A 255 8.14 -4.55 -23.50
N ASN A 256 9.32 -4.92 -23.99
CA ASN A 256 10.58 -4.74 -23.26
C ASN A 256 10.95 -3.25 -23.13
N GLU A 257 10.77 -2.46 -24.17
CA GLU A 257 10.99 -1.01 -24.13
C GLU A 257 10.10 -0.34 -23.07
N LEU A 258 8.79 -0.62 -23.10
CA LEU A 258 7.86 -0.04 -22.15
C LEU A 258 8.12 -0.55 -20.72
N LYS A 259 8.47 -1.83 -20.54
CA LYS A 259 8.87 -2.39 -19.25
C LYS A 259 10.10 -1.68 -18.68
N GLN A 260 11.10 -1.40 -19.52
CA GLN A 260 12.30 -0.67 -19.12
C GLN A 260 11.95 0.78 -18.72
N GLU A 261 11.10 1.46 -19.47
CA GLU A 261 10.64 2.80 -19.13
C GLU A 261 9.85 2.81 -17.78
N MET A 262 8.97 1.82 -17.58
CA MET A 262 8.29 1.63 -16.30
C MET A 262 9.29 1.44 -15.14
N TYR A 263 10.34 0.64 -15.34
CA TYR A 263 11.38 0.42 -14.34
C TYR A 263 12.12 1.71 -14.01
N LEU A 264 12.57 2.45 -15.02
CA LEU A 264 13.30 3.71 -14.85
C LEU A 264 12.49 4.78 -14.13
N LYS A 265 11.17 4.81 -14.34
CA LYS A 265 10.27 5.76 -13.67
C LYS A 265 9.86 5.31 -12.26
N LEU A 266 9.76 4.00 -12.02
CA LEU A 266 9.32 3.46 -10.73
C LEU A 266 10.49 3.32 -9.73
N SER A 267 11.68 2.94 -10.19
CA SER A 267 12.85 2.73 -9.32
C SER A 267 13.19 3.93 -8.45
N PRO A 268 13.19 5.19 -8.93
CA PRO A 268 13.46 6.35 -8.07
C PRO A 268 12.43 6.57 -6.96
N LEU A 269 11.20 6.04 -7.11
CA LEU A 269 10.13 6.14 -6.12
C LEU A 269 10.25 5.10 -5.00
N THR A 270 11.20 4.18 -5.10
CA THR A 270 11.47 3.18 -4.06
C THR A 270 12.59 3.67 -3.12
N PRO A 271 12.82 3.05 -1.97
CA PRO A 271 14.00 3.30 -1.15
C PRO A 271 15.30 3.22 -1.94
N GLY A 272 15.44 2.22 -2.82
CA GLY A 272 16.61 2.05 -3.71
C GLY A 272 17.92 1.78 -2.97
N ALA A 273 17.84 1.38 -1.69
CA ALA A 273 19.00 1.08 -0.86
C ALA A 273 19.41 -0.40 -1.02
N PRO A 274 20.68 -0.76 -0.77
CA PRO A 274 21.11 -2.16 -0.73
C PRO A 274 20.26 -3.01 0.22
N ASP A 275 19.95 -2.46 1.39
CA ASP A 275 19.17 -3.05 2.47
C ASP A 275 18.46 -1.96 3.29
N TRP A 276 17.62 -2.37 4.24
CA TRP A 276 16.88 -1.46 5.11
C TRP A 276 17.78 -0.74 6.14
N GLU A 277 18.92 -1.30 6.47
CA GLU A 277 19.90 -0.70 7.39
C GLU A 277 20.51 0.55 6.76
N THR A 278 20.99 0.43 5.52
CA THR A 278 21.48 1.56 4.71
C THR A 278 20.39 2.62 4.52
N TYR A 279 19.15 2.21 4.21
CA TYR A 279 18.05 3.17 4.08
C TYR A 279 17.78 3.94 5.36
N ARG A 280 17.83 3.28 6.53
CA ARG A 280 17.68 3.93 7.83
C ARG A 280 18.85 4.89 8.13
N ALA A 281 20.06 4.56 7.72
CA ALA A 281 21.21 5.45 7.79
C ALA A 281 21.00 6.72 6.96
N TRP A 282 20.57 6.59 5.71
CA TRP A 282 20.26 7.74 4.85
C TRP A 282 19.16 8.62 5.46
N LYS A 283 18.13 8.00 6.02
CA LYS A 283 17.04 8.70 6.71
C LYS A 283 17.56 9.48 7.93
N LEU A 284 18.48 8.91 8.69
CA LEU A 284 19.10 9.59 9.83
C LEU A 284 19.94 10.79 9.38
N ILE A 285 20.76 10.64 8.34
CA ILE A 285 21.54 11.74 7.75
C ILE A 285 20.59 12.86 7.27
N ALA A 286 19.50 12.50 6.58
CA ALA A 286 18.50 13.45 6.10
C ALA A 286 17.89 14.27 7.25
N HIS A 287 17.55 13.63 8.36
CA HIS A 287 17.02 14.31 9.55
C HIS A 287 18.05 15.24 10.20
N LEU A 288 19.29 14.80 10.33
CA LEU A 288 20.36 15.62 10.91
C LEU A 288 20.66 16.83 10.03
N LYS A 289 20.74 16.62 8.70
CA LYS A 289 20.95 17.71 7.74
C LYS A 289 19.81 18.72 7.77
N ALA A 290 18.58 18.27 7.72
CA ALA A 290 17.41 19.15 7.75
C ALA A 290 17.34 19.97 9.04
N ASN A 291 17.68 19.38 10.20
CA ASN A 291 17.76 20.11 11.46
C ASN A 291 18.94 21.11 11.48
N HIS A 292 20.06 20.77 10.83
CA HIS A 292 21.21 21.66 10.71
C HIS A 292 20.89 22.88 9.82
N ASP A 293 20.14 22.64 8.73
CA ASP A 293 19.71 23.70 7.79
C ASP A 293 18.49 24.50 8.32
N GLU A 294 18.05 24.26 9.56
CA GLU A 294 16.87 24.88 10.19
C GLU A 294 15.54 24.59 9.49
N GLU A 295 15.49 23.53 8.66
CA GLU A 295 14.31 23.07 7.92
C GLU A 295 13.82 21.70 8.42
N PRO A 296 13.29 21.58 9.65
CA PRO A 296 12.96 20.30 10.25
C PRO A 296 11.87 19.55 9.47
N LEU A 297 12.05 18.26 9.29
CA LEU A 297 11.10 17.39 8.59
C LEU A 297 9.87 17.15 9.47
N THR A 298 8.70 17.62 9.03
CA THR A 298 7.45 17.57 9.79
C THR A 298 6.43 16.57 9.23
N SER A 299 6.57 16.21 7.96
CA SER A 299 5.70 15.26 7.26
C SER A 299 6.48 14.06 6.72
N LEU A 300 5.76 12.95 6.41
CA LEU A 300 6.40 11.78 5.81
C LEU A 300 6.87 12.08 4.37
N SER A 301 6.14 12.89 3.62
CA SER A 301 6.56 13.33 2.28
C SER A 301 7.88 14.07 2.31
N GLN A 302 8.07 15.01 3.24
CA GLN A 302 9.36 15.70 3.43
C GLN A 302 10.49 14.73 3.81
N GLU A 303 10.23 13.76 4.72
CA GLU A 303 11.20 12.73 5.08
C GLU A 303 11.63 11.90 3.86
N VAL A 304 10.68 11.47 3.03
CA VAL A 304 10.93 10.67 1.82
C VAL A 304 11.79 11.46 0.83
N HIS A 305 11.41 12.71 0.52
CA HIS A 305 12.16 13.53 -0.43
C HIS A 305 13.56 13.91 0.09
N ALA A 306 13.70 14.21 1.39
CA ALA A 306 15.00 14.48 1.98
C ALA A 306 15.92 13.24 1.95
N THR A 307 15.39 12.06 2.30
CA THR A 307 16.14 10.80 2.24
C THR A 307 16.57 10.46 0.81
N ARG A 308 15.69 10.71 -0.17
CA ARG A 308 15.99 10.52 -1.59
C ARG A 308 17.14 11.43 -2.04
N ARG A 309 17.14 12.70 -1.65
CA ARG A 309 18.26 13.62 -1.94
C ARG A 309 19.59 13.11 -1.40
N ILE A 310 19.61 12.61 -0.15
CA ILE A 310 20.83 12.01 0.42
C ILE A 310 21.29 10.80 -0.42
N ARG A 311 20.37 9.90 -0.78
CA ARG A 311 20.66 8.76 -1.67
C ARG A 311 21.30 9.20 -2.98
N ASP A 312 20.70 10.19 -3.65
CA ASP A 312 21.11 10.64 -4.97
C ASP A 312 22.48 11.35 -4.88
N GLU A 313 22.71 12.17 -3.86
CA GLU A 313 24.00 12.82 -3.60
C GLU A 313 25.12 11.81 -3.27
N ILE A 314 24.81 10.70 -2.59
CA ILE A 314 25.78 9.60 -2.35
C ILE A 314 26.12 8.91 -3.66
N ASN A 315 25.12 8.59 -4.49
CA ASN A 315 25.31 7.83 -5.71
C ASN A 315 25.98 8.64 -6.84
N GLU A 316 25.80 9.96 -6.87
CA GLU A 316 26.30 10.83 -7.93
C GLU A 316 27.67 11.44 -7.60
N ASN A 317 27.93 11.75 -6.35
CA ASN A 317 29.06 12.59 -5.95
C ASN A 317 29.89 12.01 -4.77
N ASP A 318 29.59 10.80 -4.33
CA ASP A 318 30.17 10.18 -3.12
C ASP A 318 30.01 11.05 -1.85
N LYS A 319 29.16 12.08 -1.92
CA LYS A 319 28.89 12.96 -0.80
C LYS A 319 28.21 12.17 0.32
N TYR A 320 28.60 12.39 1.55
CA TYR A 320 28.16 11.65 2.74
C TYR A 320 28.62 10.19 2.83
N LEU A 321 29.42 9.68 1.91
CA LEU A 321 29.85 8.27 1.93
C LEU A 321 30.59 7.93 3.24
N GLU A 322 31.45 8.84 3.74
CA GLU A 322 32.16 8.66 4.99
C GLU A 322 31.27 8.66 6.24
N LEU A 323 30.04 9.21 6.13
CA LEU A 323 29.09 9.22 7.22
C LEU A 323 28.32 7.90 7.36
N ILE A 324 28.23 7.12 6.28
CA ILE A 324 27.39 5.90 6.22
C ILE A 324 27.69 4.93 7.38
N PRO A 325 28.94 4.55 7.69
CA PRO A 325 29.20 3.61 8.78
C PRO A 325 28.65 4.11 10.12
N TYR A 326 28.92 5.37 10.49
CA TYR A 326 28.45 5.94 11.76
C TYR A 326 26.91 6.11 11.78
N ALA A 327 26.32 6.46 10.64
CA ALA A 327 24.88 6.60 10.52
C ALA A 327 24.18 5.23 10.57
N THR A 328 24.80 4.18 10.02
CA THR A 328 24.31 2.80 10.12
C THR A 328 24.33 2.33 11.57
N ASP A 329 25.45 2.43 12.26
CA ASP A 329 25.56 2.06 13.67
C ASP A 329 24.52 2.79 14.53
N ALA A 330 24.38 4.10 14.34
CA ALA A 330 23.41 4.90 15.09
C ALA A 330 21.95 4.52 14.73
N ALA A 331 21.65 4.24 13.47
CA ALA A 331 20.32 3.83 13.03
C ALA A 331 19.96 2.42 13.52
N GLU A 332 20.91 1.48 13.58
CA GLU A 332 20.72 0.14 14.15
C GLU A 332 20.46 0.20 15.67
N ILE A 333 21.19 1.04 16.40
CA ILE A 333 20.91 1.29 17.81
C ILE A 333 19.45 1.74 17.98
N LEU A 334 18.99 2.72 17.21
CA LEU A 334 17.59 3.17 17.28
C LEU A 334 16.62 2.04 16.93
N ASP A 335 16.91 1.27 15.88
CA ASP A 335 16.04 0.17 15.43
C ASP A 335 15.90 -0.92 16.49
N SER A 336 16.99 -1.31 17.16
CA SER A 336 16.99 -2.30 18.24
C SER A 336 16.09 -1.90 19.43
N TYR A 337 15.86 -0.60 19.60
CA TYR A 337 14.92 -0.05 20.56
C TYR A 337 13.56 0.35 19.95
N ASP A 338 13.18 -0.13 18.75
CA ASP A 338 12.00 0.34 18.00
C ASP A 338 11.84 1.87 18.02
N LEU A 339 12.93 2.58 17.84
CA LEU A 339 13.00 4.02 17.66
C LEU A 339 13.39 4.34 16.21
N ASP A 340 13.27 5.60 15.82
CA ASP A 340 13.61 6.09 14.50
C ASP A 340 14.22 7.51 14.60
N ALA A 341 14.68 8.08 13.49
CA ALA A 341 15.28 9.41 13.43
C ALA A 341 14.38 10.51 14.01
N ASN A 342 13.05 10.30 14.06
CA ASN A 342 12.10 11.23 14.68
C ASN A 342 12.26 11.34 16.21
N CYS A 343 13.12 10.53 16.87
CA CYS A 343 13.45 10.70 18.29
C CYS A 343 14.37 11.89 18.55
N ILE A 344 15.02 12.43 17.52
CA ILE A 344 15.91 13.57 17.58
C ILE A 344 15.07 14.85 17.43
N ASN A 345 15.35 15.86 18.25
CA ASN A 345 14.70 17.18 18.17
C ASN A 345 15.49 18.13 17.25
N GLN A 346 14.96 19.35 17.03
CA GLN A 346 15.60 20.36 16.20
C GLN A 346 17.01 20.75 16.67
N ASN A 347 17.28 20.67 17.97
CA ASN A 347 18.62 20.90 18.54
C ASN A 347 19.54 19.66 18.41
N GLN A 348 19.12 18.69 17.59
CA GLN A 348 19.87 17.46 17.32
C GLN A 348 20.17 16.63 18.58
N LYS A 349 19.29 16.70 19.59
CA LYS A 349 19.35 15.91 20.83
C LYS A 349 18.13 15.00 20.93
N LEU A 350 18.23 13.94 21.71
CA LEU A 350 17.09 13.08 22.02
C LEU A 350 15.96 13.89 22.67
N LYS A 351 14.72 13.62 22.25
CA LYS A 351 13.52 14.25 22.80
C LYS A 351 13.34 13.88 24.26
N ASN A 352 13.09 14.88 25.11
CA ASN A 352 12.89 14.71 26.54
C ASN A 352 11.41 14.85 26.94
N ILE A 353 11.11 14.33 28.13
CA ILE A 353 9.79 14.49 28.75
C ILE A 353 9.58 15.99 29.07
N ASN A 354 8.46 16.52 28.64
CA ASN A 354 8.03 17.91 28.88
C ASN A 354 6.53 17.96 29.22
N LEU A 355 6.00 19.13 29.48
CA LEU A 355 4.60 19.32 29.82
C LEU A 355 3.64 18.76 28.73
N SER A 356 3.97 18.94 27.46
CA SER A 356 3.21 18.40 26.32
C SER A 356 3.13 16.87 26.38
N THR A 357 4.16 16.19 26.90
CA THR A 357 4.18 14.72 27.08
C THR A 357 3.09 14.26 28.04
N PHE A 358 2.96 14.94 29.19
CA PHE A 358 1.91 14.63 30.16
C PHE A 358 0.52 14.98 29.63
N PHE A 359 0.40 16.07 28.86
CA PHE A 359 -0.86 16.43 28.22
C PHE A 359 -1.32 15.37 27.22
N ASN A 360 -0.39 14.80 26.44
CA ASN A 360 -0.67 13.66 25.55
C ASN A 360 -1.14 12.43 26.36
N ALA A 361 -0.53 12.13 27.51
CA ALA A 361 -0.97 11.02 28.35
C ALA A 361 -2.40 11.25 28.85
N PHE A 362 -2.69 12.44 29.37
CA PHE A 362 -4.01 12.80 29.90
C PHE A 362 -5.09 12.70 28.80
N ILE A 363 -4.89 13.37 27.65
CA ILE A 363 -5.83 13.31 26.52
C ILE A 363 -6.00 11.86 26.05
N GLY A 364 -4.90 11.12 25.92
CA GLY A 364 -4.94 9.72 25.49
C GLY A 364 -5.81 8.85 26.39
N ILE A 365 -5.56 8.89 27.70
CA ILE A 365 -6.34 8.13 28.68
C ILE A 365 -7.79 8.58 28.69
N PHE A 366 -8.05 9.90 28.69
CA PHE A 366 -9.41 10.44 28.73
C PHE A 366 -10.24 9.98 27.52
N LEU A 367 -9.72 10.14 26.29
CA LEU A 367 -10.44 9.75 25.07
C LEU A 367 -10.65 8.23 24.98
N MET A 368 -9.62 7.43 25.33
CA MET A 368 -9.76 5.97 25.34
C MET A 368 -10.79 5.52 26.38
N THR A 369 -10.78 6.07 27.60
CA THR A 369 -11.75 5.70 28.65
C THR A 369 -13.17 6.07 28.24
N LEU A 370 -13.37 7.29 27.71
CA LEU A 370 -14.67 7.80 27.27
C LEU A 370 -15.31 6.91 26.21
N SER A 371 -14.50 6.38 25.29
CA SER A 371 -14.98 5.60 24.14
C SER A 371 -14.82 4.08 24.29
N SER A 372 -14.19 3.60 25.38
CA SER A 372 -13.77 2.20 25.53
C SER A 372 -14.91 1.19 25.39
N ILE A 373 -16.02 1.38 26.08
CA ILE A 373 -17.12 0.39 26.11
C ILE A 373 -17.69 0.17 24.71
N PRO A 374 -18.21 1.18 24.00
CA PRO A 374 -18.77 0.95 22.68
C PRO A 374 -17.69 0.59 21.64
N ALA A 375 -16.45 1.07 21.76
CA ALA A 375 -15.36 0.70 20.87
C ALA A 375 -14.98 -0.79 21.04
N ILE A 376 -14.90 -1.31 22.26
CA ILE A 376 -14.59 -2.72 22.54
C ILE A 376 -15.74 -3.62 22.09
N ILE A 377 -16.99 -3.26 22.37
CA ILE A 377 -18.16 -4.04 21.93
C ILE A 377 -18.21 -4.09 20.40
N GLY A 378 -18.06 -2.95 19.73
CA GLY A 378 -18.18 -2.86 18.27
C GLY A 378 -16.95 -3.38 17.51
N SER A 379 -15.75 -3.28 18.08
CA SER A 379 -14.49 -3.56 17.36
C SER A 379 -13.54 -4.54 18.02
N GLY A 380 -13.84 -5.03 19.23
CA GLY A 380 -12.94 -5.92 19.97
C GLY A 380 -12.77 -7.28 19.33
N ILE A 381 -13.86 -7.92 18.91
CA ILE A 381 -13.85 -9.28 18.34
C ILE A 381 -13.01 -9.30 17.05
N GLN A 382 -13.28 -8.40 16.10
CA GLN A 382 -12.54 -8.34 14.83
C GLN A 382 -11.07 -7.91 15.03
N SER A 383 -10.77 -7.09 16.04
CA SER A 383 -9.39 -6.70 16.37
C SER A 383 -8.60 -7.88 16.93
N LEU A 384 -9.20 -8.68 17.81
CA LEU A 384 -8.60 -9.91 18.34
C LEU A 384 -8.40 -10.95 17.23
N LEU A 385 -9.39 -11.12 16.35
CA LEU A 385 -9.30 -12.03 15.21
C LEU A 385 -8.19 -11.59 14.25
N ALA A 386 -8.10 -10.30 13.94
CA ALA A 386 -7.05 -9.75 13.09
C ALA A 386 -5.66 -9.98 13.70
N ARG A 387 -5.51 -9.77 15.01
CA ARG A 387 -4.26 -10.04 15.72
C ARG A 387 -3.88 -11.52 15.65
N TYR A 388 -4.82 -12.41 15.95
CA TYR A 388 -4.59 -13.86 15.88
C TYR A 388 -4.15 -14.29 14.49
N MET A 389 -4.84 -13.81 13.45
CA MET A 389 -4.49 -14.12 12.06
C MET A 389 -3.14 -13.52 11.65
N ALA A 390 -2.82 -12.29 12.09
CA ALA A 390 -1.56 -11.62 11.80
C ALA A 390 -0.35 -12.31 12.46
N GLU A 391 -0.52 -12.84 13.67
CA GLU A 391 0.54 -13.54 14.40
C GLU A 391 0.70 -15.01 13.93
N GLY A 392 -0.38 -15.63 13.42
CA GLY A 392 -0.39 -17.01 12.91
C GLY A 392 -0.20 -17.15 11.40
N SER A 393 0.09 -16.05 10.68
CA SER A 393 0.25 -16.08 9.22
C SER A 393 1.65 -16.49 8.80
N ASP A 394 1.74 -17.48 7.90
CA ASP A 394 3.00 -17.88 7.24
C ASP A 394 3.41 -16.92 6.11
N GLU A 395 2.61 -15.86 5.84
CA GLU A 395 2.81 -14.94 4.71
C GLU A 395 3.80 -13.79 4.99
N GLY A 396 4.45 -13.77 6.17
CA GLY A 396 5.48 -12.76 6.51
C GLY A 396 4.92 -11.41 6.99
N LEU A 397 5.81 -10.41 7.12
CA LEU A 397 5.48 -9.08 7.66
C LEU A 397 4.56 -8.26 6.75
N ASP A 398 4.56 -8.51 5.44
CA ASP A 398 3.72 -7.84 4.44
C ASP A 398 2.22 -8.16 4.59
N ALA A 399 1.88 -9.30 5.18
CA ALA A 399 0.51 -9.67 5.46
C ALA A 399 -0.02 -9.12 6.79
N ARG A 400 0.86 -8.77 7.73
CA ARG A 400 0.47 -8.39 9.10
C ARG A 400 -0.53 -7.25 9.15
N THR A 401 -0.25 -6.15 8.46
CA THR A 401 -1.14 -4.97 8.41
C THR A 401 -2.40 -5.23 7.60
N THR A 402 -2.34 -6.16 6.63
CA THR A 402 -3.50 -6.58 5.84
C THR A 402 -4.64 -7.08 6.72
N TYR A 403 -4.38 -7.87 7.76
CA TYR A 403 -5.44 -8.38 8.63
C TYR A 403 -6.11 -7.29 9.45
N PHE A 404 -5.35 -6.34 10.01
CA PHE A 404 -5.92 -5.18 10.69
C PHE A 404 -6.70 -4.26 9.73
N PHE A 405 -6.20 -4.10 8.52
CA PHE A 405 -6.86 -3.34 7.49
C PHE A 405 -8.21 -3.98 7.09
N LEU A 406 -8.23 -5.28 6.86
CA LEU A 406 -9.45 -6.04 6.55
C LEU A 406 -10.45 -5.99 7.70
N ALA A 407 -10.01 -6.11 8.96
CA ALA A 407 -10.88 -5.96 10.11
C ALA A 407 -11.56 -4.58 10.11
N GLY A 408 -10.79 -3.51 9.88
CA GLY A 408 -11.34 -2.16 9.72
C GLY A 408 -12.32 -2.04 8.56
N MET A 409 -11.97 -2.56 7.38
CA MET A 409 -12.80 -2.53 6.18
C MET A 409 -14.15 -3.24 6.37
N PHE A 410 -14.16 -4.41 7.02
CA PHE A 410 -15.36 -5.21 7.18
C PHE A 410 -16.18 -4.85 8.42
N SER A 411 -15.66 -4.03 9.33
CA SER A 411 -16.40 -3.56 10.50
C SER A 411 -17.76 -2.93 10.15
N PRO A 412 -17.85 -1.93 9.26
CA PRO A 412 -19.12 -1.26 8.97
C PRO A 412 -20.14 -2.11 8.19
N VAL A 413 -19.68 -3.14 7.49
CA VAL A 413 -20.57 -3.94 6.60
C VAL A 413 -20.91 -5.32 7.14
N ILE A 414 -20.17 -5.83 8.12
CA ILE A 414 -20.40 -7.16 8.71
C ILE A 414 -20.53 -7.07 10.22
N PHE A 415 -19.48 -6.64 10.92
CA PHE A 415 -19.42 -6.77 12.38
C PHE A 415 -20.38 -5.81 13.09
N TRP A 416 -20.34 -4.52 12.75
CA TRP A 416 -21.22 -3.53 13.41
C TRP A 416 -22.71 -3.80 13.14
N PRO A 417 -23.18 -4.11 11.91
CA PRO A 417 -24.57 -4.49 11.70
C PRO A 417 -25.00 -5.71 12.51
N ILE A 418 -24.18 -6.77 12.55
CA ILE A 418 -24.52 -7.99 13.29
C ILE A 418 -24.62 -7.68 14.80
N ILE A 419 -23.61 -7.01 15.36
CA ILE A 419 -23.59 -6.68 16.79
C ILE A 419 -24.74 -5.72 17.13
N SER A 420 -25.01 -4.72 16.29
CA SER A 420 -26.13 -3.78 16.48
C SER A 420 -27.47 -4.47 16.47
N LEU A 421 -27.69 -5.43 15.55
CA LEU A 421 -28.90 -6.22 15.51
C LEU A 421 -29.08 -7.04 16.81
N ILE A 422 -28.02 -7.70 17.26
CA ILE A 422 -28.04 -8.46 18.52
C ILE A 422 -28.41 -7.55 19.71
N LEU A 423 -27.81 -6.34 19.77
CA LEU A 423 -28.13 -5.40 20.85
C LEU A 423 -29.56 -4.89 20.82
N VAL A 424 -30.12 -4.58 19.62
CA VAL A 424 -31.54 -4.20 19.48
C VAL A 424 -32.45 -5.30 19.97
N LEU A 425 -32.15 -6.58 19.65
CA LEU A 425 -32.91 -7.73 20.13
C LEU A 425 -32.81 -7.93 21.66
N ILE A 426 -31.59 -7.76 22.22
CA ILE A 426 -31.40 -7.85 23.69
C ILE A 426 -32.20 -6.77 24.44
N LEU A 427 -32.31 -5.56 23.84
CA LEU A 427 -33.10 -4.46 24.40
C LEU A 427 -34.62 -4.71 24.29
N GLY A 428 -35.06 -5.81 23.71
CA GLY A 428 -36.48 -6.14 23.51
C GLY A 428 -37.19 -5.25 22.50
N ILE A 429 -36.47 -4.51 21.65
CA ILE A 429 -37.03 -3.60 20.66
C ILE A 429 -37.33 -4.37 19.37
N ASN A 430 -38.56 -4.24 18.84
CA ASN A 430 -38.88 -4.83 17.56
C ASN A 430 -38.07 -4.17 16.44
N PHE A 431 -37.18 -4.95 15.83
CA PHE A 431 -36.27 -4.46 14.77
C PHE A 431 -37.04 -3.85 13.57
N PHE A 432 -38.19 -4.40 13.20
CA PHE A 432 -39.00 -3.92 12.07
C PHE A 432 -39.83 -2.68 12.39
N SER A 433 -39.84 -2.20 13.63
CA SER A 433 -40.42 -0.91 13.98
C SER A 433 -39.50 0.25 13.60
N LEU A 434 -40.08 1.44 13.42
CA LEU A 434 -39.26 2.67 13.19
C LEU A 434 -38.25 2.88 14.32
N GLN A 435 -38.65 2.65 15.56
CA GLN A 435 -37.79 2.74 16.74
C GLN A 435 -36.63 1.73 16.65
N GLY A 436 -36.90 0.49 16.25
CA GLY A 436 -35.85 -0.54 16.07
C GLY A 436 -34.84 -0.18 15.02
N ILE A 437 -35.29 0.30 13.85
CA ILE A 437 -34.41 0.74 12.76
C ILE A 437 -33.56 1.94 13.19
N LEU A 438 -34.15 2.94 13.84
CA LEU A 438 -33.43 4.10 14.34
C LEU A 438 -32.39 3.71 15.39
N CYS A 439 -32.75 2.83 16.34
CA CYS A 439 -31.83 2.31 17.35
C CYS A 439 -30.66 1.56 16.70
N PHE A 440 -30.92 0.70 15.73
CA PHE A 440 -29.89 -0.03 14.97
C PHE A 440 -28.90 0.91 14.28
N VAL A 441 -29.39 1.92 13.55
CA VAL A 441 -28.53 2.90 12.89
C VAL A 441 -27.74 3.73 13.89
N LEU A 442 -28.36 4.13 15.00
CA LEU A 442 -27.69 4.88 16.07
C LEU A 442 -26.54 4.07 16.69
N ILE A 443 -26.74 2.78 16.97
CA ILE A 443 -25.69 1.91 17.53
C ILE A 443 -24.51 1.81 16.54
N ILE A 444 -24.73 1.62 15.24
CA ILE A 444 -23.67 1.60 14.24
C ILE A 444 -22.91 2.94 14.25
N PHE A 445 -23.61 4.06 14.29
CA PHE A 445 -22.99 5.39 14.37
C PHE A 445 -22.16 5.56 15.64
N VAL A 446 -22.64 5.08 16.78
CA VAL A 446 -21.91 5.08 18.07
C VAL A 446 -20.64 4.23 17.96
N PHE A 447 -20.70 3.04 17.35
CA PHE A 447 -19.51 2.20 17.14
C PHE A 447 -18.48 2.89 16.26
N TYR A 448 -18.92 3.51 15.17
CA TYR A 448 -18.04 4.28 14.29
C TYR A 448 -17.34 5.42 15.04
N LEU A 449 -18.13 6.28 15.69
CA LEU A 449 -17.60 7.45 16.38
C LEU A 449 -16.69 7.07 17.56
N SER A 450 -17.08 6.08 18.36
CA SER A 450 -16.29 5.62 19.50
C SER A 450 -14.98 4.96 19.05
N SER A 451 -14.98 4.22 17.94
CA SER A 451 -13.75 3.65 17.37
C SER A 451 -12.78 4.75 16.92
N LEU A 452 -13.26 5.82 16.28
CA LEU A 452 -12.41 6.96 15.90
C LEU A 452 -11.84 7.69 17.12
N ILE A 453 -12.67 7.95 18.15
CA ILE A 453 -12.24 8.61 19.39
C ILE A 453 -11.21 7.75 20.11
N PHE A 454 -11.43 6.43 20.18
CA PHE A 454 -10.49 5.49 20.79
C PHE A 454 -9.13 5.51 20.07
N LEU A 455 -9.12 5.46 18.73
CA LEU A 455 -7.90 5.52 17.94
C LEU A 455 -7.16 6.86 18.10
N LEU A 456 -7.89 7.98 18.18
CA LEU A 456 -7.30 9.28 18.46
C LEU A 456 -6.65 9.29 19.85
N GLY A 457 -7.34 8.76 20.86
CA GLY A 457 -6.78 8.57 22.20
C GLY A 457 -5.53 7.68 22.21
N TYR A 458 -5.57 6.58 21.46
CA TYR A 458 -4.42 5.70 21.29
C TYR A 458 -3.23 6.41 20.63
N ASP A 459 -3.45 7.31 19.66
CA ASP A 459 -2.38 8.07 19.04
C ASP A 459 -1.70 9.02 20.03
N HIS A 460 -2.48 9.71 20.89
CA HIS A 460 -1.93 10.53 21.98
C HIS A 460 -1.14 9.69 23.00
N TRP A 461 -1.71 8.56 23.40
CA TRP A 461 -1.05 7.62 24.31
C TRP A 461 0.25 7.05 23.72
N SER A 462 0.24 6.72 22.42
CA SER A 462 1.43 6.25 21.70
C SER A 462 2.54 7.29 21.65
N LYS A 463 2.20 8.58 21.43
CA LYS A 463 3.16 9.68 21.50
C LYS A 463 3.80 9.79 22.88
N PHE A 464 2.99 9.74 23.95
CA PHE A 464 3.49 9.70 25.31
C PHE A 464 4.44 8.54 25.54
N ARG A 465 4.03 7.31 25.22
CA ARG A 465 4.86 6.11 25.38
C ARG A 465 6.18 6.22 24.61
N LYS A 466 6.16 6.77 23.38
CA LYS A 466 7.37 6.96 22.57
C LYS A 466 8.35 7.91 23.27
N ILE A 467 7.90 9.05 23.81
CA ILE A 467 8.78 10.00 24.54
C ILE A 467 9.32 9.39 25.82
N VAL A 468 8.51 8.66 26.59
CA VAL A 468 8.98 7.94 27.79
C VAL A 468 10.04 6.89 27.43
N LYS A 469 9.85 6.17 26.31
CA LYS A 469 10.84 5.20 25.79
C LYS A 469 12.15 5.88 25.44
N ILE A 470 12.10 7.00 24.72
CA ILE A 470 13.28 7.81 24.37
C ILE A 470 14.00 8.30 25.63
N SER A 471 13.25 8.82 26.62
CA SER A 471 13.85 9.30 27.88
C SER A 471 14.45 8.17 28.73
N LYS A 472 13.95 6.94 28.63
CA LYS A 472 14.58 5.77 29.25
C LYS A 472 15.84 5.37 28.50
N PHE A 473 15.77 5.32 27.17
CA PHE A 473 16.89 5.01 26.29
C PHE A 473 18.07 5.96 26.52
N SER A 474 17.85 7.28 26.58
CA SER A 474 18.90 8.28 26.79
C SER A 474 19.68 8.09 28.10
N LYS A 475 19.15 7.32 29.08
CA LYS A 475 19.82 7.03 30.37
C LYS A 475 20.58 5.72 30.36
N THR A 476 20.57 4.97 29.26
CA THR A 476 21.33 3.72 29.13
C THR A 476 22.75 3.98 28.62
N PRO A 477 23.72 3.09 28.88
CA PRO A 477 25.06 3.20 28.28
C PRO A 477 24.99 3.28 26.74
N ILE A 478 24.13 2.48 26.11
CA ILE A 478 23.91 2.46 24.65
C ILE A 478 23.35 3.81 24.16
N GLY A 479 22.47 4.44 24.96
CA GLY A 479 22.01 5.80 24.67
C GLY A 479 23.15 6.83 24.68
N GLY A 480 24.13 6.66 25.57
CA GLY A 480 25.36 7.48 25.57
C GLY A 480 26.23 7.24 24.34
N GLU A 481 26.40 5.98 23.92
CA GLU A 481 27.11 5.64 22.66
C GLU A 481 26.41 6.26 21.45
N PHE A 482 25.09 6.19 21.40
CA PHE A 482 24.30 6.85 20.37
C PHE A 482 24.54 8.37 20.31
N GLU A 483 24.54 9.06 21.45
CA GLU A 483 24.80 10.51 21.50
C GLU A 483 26.23 10.87 20.99
N VAL A 484 27.22 10.03 21.26
CA VAL A 484 28.59 10.20 20.71
C VAL A 484 28.59 10.04 19.18
N LEU A 485 27.86 9.06 18.64
CA LEU A 485 27.75 8.90 17.19
C LEU A 485 27.04 10.10 16.53
N ILE A 486 25.99 10.62 17.15
CA ILE A 486 25.29 11.82 16.66
C ILE A 486 26.20 13.04 16.66
N GLU A 487 27.04 13.26 17.70
CA GLU A 487 28.00 14.39 17.71
C GLU A 487 29.07 14.23 16.62
N LYS A 488 29.55 13.01 16.36
CA LYS A 488 30.43 12.75 15.22
C LYS A 488 29.78 13.10 13.89
N LEU A 489 28.57 12.63 13.67
CA LEU A 489 27.81 12.90 12.45
C LEU A 489 27.58 14.40 12.22
N LYS A 490 27.30 15.17 13.27
CA LYS A 490 27.15 16.63 13.20
C LYS A 490 28.46 17.31 12.76
N THR A 491 29.57 16.99 13.45
CA THR A 491 30.87 17.59 13.14
C THR A 491 31.30 17.34 11.70
N GLN A 492 30.93 16.18 11.15
CA GLN A 492 31.26 15.84 9.76
C GLN A 492 30.24 16.41 8.75
N LEU A 493 29.02 16.75 9.17
CA LEU A 493 28.03 17.43 8.32
C LEU A 493 28.32 18.93 8.14
N GLU A 494 28.94 19.61 9.13
CA GLU A 494 29.25 21.04 9.07
C GLU A 494 30.05 21.47 7.83
N PRO A 495 31.15 20.77 7.41
CA PRO A 495 31.91 21.13 6.24
C PRO A 495 31.27 20.77 4.89
N LEU A 496 30.17 20.02 4.88
CA LEU A 496 29.50 19.54 3.67
C LEU A 496 28.37 20.47 3.17
N LYS A 497 28.44 21.76 3.56
CA LYS A 497 27.51 22.82 3.11
C LYS A 497 27.55 23.05 1.62
#